data_913ae83a738550ce2895cc79c464632b
#
_entry.id   913ae83a738550ce2895cc79c464632b
#
_cell.length_a   1.000
_cell.length_b   1.000
_cell.length_c   1.000
_cell.angle_alpha   90.00
_cell.angle_beta   90.00
_cell.angle_gamma   90.00
#
_symmetry.space_group_name_H-M   'P 1'
#
loop_
_entity.id
_entity.type
_entity.pdbx_description
1 polymer ?
#
loop_
_entity_poly.entity_id
_entity_poly.type
_entity_poly.pdbx_seq_one_letter_code
_entity_poly.pdbx_strand_id
1 'polypeptide(L)'
;MYENYDVAIIGGGPAAVFAAYEFTLKYPTVSLIMLEEGNPIERRQCPLAAKKVDHCLRCVPCDIMRGFGGAGAFSDGKYNFTTEFGGWLSEYIPEKTVIELIDYVDELNCRHGAPGEYFSTKNSTIGGLALGHDLHLLNAKVRHLGTENNLIIMEHIYKYLAERMEIRCNTHVETIKRYGDGFELGVRGEDKADIRCDYLIAAPGRAGAEWFTEQCRGLGLSFINNQVDVGVRVEVPAQVFKHITDEVYEAKLVYRTRQYNDLVRTFCMNPNGYVVAENTDGIITVNGHSFRDPKLHSHNTNFALLVSNKSVSYTHLRAHETEADL
;
A
#
# COMPACT_ATOMS: atom_id res chain seq x y z
N MET A 1 -33.82 -3.98 4.65
CA MET A 1 -34.07 -3.62 3.24
C MET A 1 -32.74 -3.82 2.51
N TYR A 2 -32.76 -4.39 1.32
CA TYR A 2 -31.53 -4.63 0.55
C TYR A 2 -31.45 -3.64 -0.61
N GLU A 3 -30.24 -3.15 -0.87
CA GLU A 3 -29.92 -2.44 -2.10
C GLU A 3 -29.16 -3.39 -3.04
N ASN A 4 -29.42 -3.27 -4.35
CA ASN A 4 -28.87 -4.20 -5.31
C ASN A 4 -27.92 -3.50 -6.28
N TYR A 5 -26.77 -4.12 -6.52
CA TYR A 5 -25.74 -3.65 -7.44
C TYR A 5 -25.23 -4.81 -8.30
N ASP A 6 -24.76 -4.54 -9.50
CA ASP A 6 -24.09 -5.55 -10.31
C ASP A 6 -22.76 -5.95 -9.67
N VAL A 7 -21.98 -4.96 -9.19
CA VAL A 7 -20.67 -5.19 -8.58
C VAL A 7 -20.53 -4.40 -7.27
N ALA A 8 -20.11 -5.08 -6.21
CA ALA A 8 -19.69 -4.46 -4.98
C ALA A 8 -18.17 -4.60 -4.80
N ILE A 9 -17.51 -3.53 -4.30
CA ILE A 9 -16.10 -3.50 -4.00
C ILE A 9 -15.94 -3.20 -2.50
N ILE A 10 -15.28 -4.09 -1.75
CA ILE A 10 -14.97 -3.90 -0.33
C ILE A 10 -13.55 -3.37 -0.19
N GLY A 11 -13.42 -2.23 0.50
CA GLY A 11 -12.18 -1.48 0.67
C GLY A 11 -12.05 -0.34 -0.34
N GLY A 12 -11.31 0.70 0.04
CA GLY A 12 -11.01 1.89 -0.78
C GLY A 12 -9.51 2.06 -1.03
N GLY A 13 -8.71 1.00 -0.85
CA GLY A 13 -7.27 1.02 -1.12
C GLY A 13 -6.93 0.96 -2.62
N PRO A 14 -5.63 1.03 -3.01
CA PRO A 14 -5.23 1.09 -4.41
C PRO A 14 -5.84 -0.01 -5.29
N ALA A 15 -5.90 -1.26 -4.81
CA ALA A 15 -6.48 -2.36 -5.57
C ALA A 15 -7.97 -2.09 -5.91
N ALA A 16 -8.74 -1.66 -4.92
CA ALA A 16 -10.16 -1.31 -5.10
C ALA A 16 -10.33 -0.11 -6.03
N VAL A 17 -9.53 0.94 -5.83
CA VAL A 17 -9.59 2.19 -6.61
C VAL A 17 -9.32 1.93 -8.08
N PHE A 18 -8.26 1.20 -8.43
CA PHE A 18 -7.94 0.92 -9.82
C PHE A 18 -8.90 -0.10 -10.46
N ALA A 19 -9.43 -1.07 -9.69
CA ALA A 19 -10.50 -1.93 -10.17
C ALA A 19 -11.77 -1.13 -10.50
N ALA A 20 -12.19 -0.25 -9.58
CA ALA A 20 -13.33 0.64 -9.82
C ALA A 20 -13.12 1.54 -11.04
N TYR A 21 -11.91 2.08 -11.21
CA TYR A 21 -11.55 2.91 -12.35
C TYR A 21 -11.74 2.15 -13.67
N GLU A 22 -11.25 0.91 -13.74
CA GLU A 22 -11.43 0.05 -14.91
C GLU A 22 -12.91 -0.24 -15.22
N PHE A 23 -13.72 -0.56 -14.19
CA PHE A 23 -15.14 -0.77 -14.39
C PHE A 23 -15.83 0.46 -14.96
N THR A 24 -15.55 1.65 -14.43
CA THR A 24 -16.16 2.90 -14.93
C THR A 24 -15.76 3.24 -16.37
N LEU A 25 -14.58 2.81 -16.81
CA LEU A 25 -14.12 3.00 -18.19
C LEU A 25 -14.72 1.99 -19.16
N LYS A 26 -14.70 0.69 -18.79
CA LYS A 26 -15.04 -0.41 -19.71
C LYS A 26 -16.51 -0.78 -19.67
N TYR A 27 -17.16 -0.55 -18.53
CA TYR A 27 -18.54 -0.98 -18.28
C TYR A 27 -19.37 0.16 -17.64
N PRO A 28 -19.58 1.28 -18.33
CA PRO A 28 -20.20 2.48 -17.75
C PRO A 28 -21.68 2.31 -17.36
N THR A 29 -22.31 1.21 -17.76
CA THR A 29 -23.71 0.89 -17.45
C THR A 29 -23.87 -0.04 -16.23
N VAL A 30 -22.77 -0.60 -15.73
CA VAL A 30 -22.78 -1.48 -14.57
C VAL A 30 -22.99 -0.66 -13.30
N SER A 31 -23.95 -1.04 -12.48
CA SER A 31 -24.16 -0.43 -11.16
C SER A 31 -23.07 -0.89 -10.20
N LEU A 32 -22.29 0.07 -9.72
CA LEU A 32 -21.07 -0.18 -8.96
C LEU A 32 -21.10 0.54 -7.63
N ILE A 33 -20.80 -0.17 -6.53
CA ILE A 33 -20.65 0.41 -5.21
C ILE A 33 -19.29 0.05 -4.59
N MET A 34 -18.66 1.02 -3.94
CA MET A 34 -17.48 0.82 -3.10
C MET A 34 -17.82 1.08 -1.63
N LEU A 35 -17.43 0.15 -0.75
CA LEU A 35 -17.66 0.21 0.69
C LEU A 35 -16.31 0.32 1.40
N GLU A 36 -16.04 1.48 1.98
CA GLU A 36 -14.79 1.77 2.69
C GLU A 36 -15.07 2.06 4.16
N GLU A 37 -14.37 1.37 5.04
CA GLU A 37 -14.54 1.48 6.49
C GLU A 37 -14.11 2.85 7.06
N GLY A 38 -13.08 3.44 6.49
CA GLY A 38 -12.54 4.71 6.95
C GLY A 38 -13.11 5.93 6.24
N ASN A 39 -12.50 7.07 6.49
CA ASN A 39 -12.95 8.37 6.00
C ASN A 39 -12.76 8.56 4.48
N PRO A 40 -13.60 9.42 3.84
CA PRO A 40 -13.30 9.93 2.50
C PRO A 40 -12.01 10.73 2.52
N ILE A 41 -11.35 10.83 1.35
CA ILE A 41 -9.97 11.34 1.23
C ILE A 41 -9.77 12.73 1.87
N GLU A 42 -10.73 13.63 1.72
CA GLU A 42 -10.68 15.00 2.23
C GLU A 42 -10.81 15.11 3.75
N ARG A 43 -11.30 14.05 4.42
CA ARG A 43 -11.45 14.02 5.89
C ARG A 43 -10.36 13.22 6.59
N ARG A 44 -9.51 12.53 5.85
CA ARG A 44 -8.42 11.74 6.41
C ARG A 44 -7.34 12.63 7.00
N GLN A 45 -7.17 12.61 8.31
CA GLN A 45 -6.16 13.40 9.02
C GLN A 45 -5.63 12.69 10.25
N CYS A 46 -4.33 12.39 10.27
CA CYS A 46 -3.67 11.89 11.47
C CYS A 46 -3.28 13.06 12.39
N PRO A 47 -3.74 13.11 13.66
CA PRO A 47 -3.39 14.16 14.60
C PRO A 47 -1.88 14.24 14.89
N LEU A 48 -1.18 13.10 14.92
CA LEU A 48 0.27 13.04 15.13
C LEU A 48 1.02 13.60 13.91
N ALA A 49 0.67 13.18 12.70
CA ALA A 49 1.28 13.71 11.48
C ALA A 49 1.00 15.22 11.30
N ALA A 50 -0.15 15.68 11.73
CA ALA A 50 -0.53 17.09 11.76
C ALA A 50 0.09 17.88 12.92
N LYS A 51 0.96 17.27 13.75
CA LYS A 51 1.61 17.86 14.92
C LYS A 51 0.65 18.49 15.93
N LYS A 52 -0.57 17.94 16.01
CA LYS A 52 -1.59 18.36 17.01
C LYS A 52 -1.41 17.65 18.36
N VAL A 53 -0.67 16.55 18.36
CA VAL A 53 -0.35 15.73 19.54
C VAL A 53 1.09 15.22 19.41
N ASP A 54 1.69 14.83 20.55
CA ASP A 54 3.09 14.39 20.63
C ASP A 54 3.23 12.85 20.50
N HIS A 55 2.13 12.10 20.55
CA HIS A 55 2.12 10.65 20.47
C HIS A 55 0.90 10.13 19.72
N CYS A 56 0.96 8.87 19.25
CA CYS A 56 -0.12 8.23 18.54
C CYS A 56 -1.33 8.00 19.47
N LEU A 57 -2.50 8.49 19.06
CA LEU A 57 -3.76 8.34 19.82
C LEU A 57 -4.43 6.98 19.64
N ARG A 58 -3.88 6.10 18.81
CA ARG A 58 -4.45 4.78 18.46
C ARG A 58 -5.91 4.89 17.97
N CYS A 59 -6.16 5.85 17.08
CA CYS A 59 -7.49 6.10 16.52
C CYS A 59 -8.09 4.85 15.86
N VAL A 60 -9.40 4.68 15.99
CA VAL A 60 -10.15 3.60 15.34
C VAL A 60 -11.33 4.21 14.58
N PRO A 61 -11.35 4.14 13.24
CA PRO A 61 -10.28 3.65 12.36
C PRO A 61 -9.06 4.59 12.33
N CYS A 62 -7.89 4.04 12.01
CA CYS A 62 -6.68 4.84 11.83
C CYS A 62 -6.67 5.50 10.45
N ASP A 63 -6.70 6.83 10.39
CA ASP A 63 -6.73 7.57 9.12
C ASP A 63 -5.48 7.40 8.22
N ILE A 64 -4.36 6.93 8.77
CA ILE A 64 -3.20 6.55 7.95
C ILE A 64 -3.46 5.23 7.21
N MET A 65 -4.10 4.27 7.88
CA MET A 65 -4.23 2.91 7.37
C MET A 65 -5.54 2.65 6.62
N ARG A 66 -6.63 3.35 7.00
CA ARG A 66 -7.99 3.15 6.50
C ARG A 66 -8.55 4.43 5.90
N GLY A 67 -9.48 4.31 4.99
CA GLY A 67 -10.10 5.39 4.24
C GLY A 67 -9.76 5.34 2.75
N PHE A 68 -10.42 6.17 1.95
CA PHE A 68 -10.22 6.17 0.51
C PHE A 68 -8.75 6.43 0.14
N GLY A 69 -8.20 5.64 -0.77
CA GLY A 69 -6.78 5.57 -1.12
C GLY A 69 -5.98 4.61 -0.22
N GLY A 70 -6.58 4.05 0.86
CA GLY A 70 -5.93 3.11 1.78
C GLY A 70 -4.67 3.68 2.43
N ALA A 71 -3.80 2.82 2.95
CA ALA A 71 -2.49 3.23 3.47
C ALA A 71 -1.60 3.88 2.40
N GLY A 72 -1.84 3.56 1.13
CA GLY A 72 -1.13 4.14 -0.01
C GLY A 72 -1.27 5.65 -0.13
N ALA A 73 -2.41 6.24 0.25
CA ALA A 73 -2.64 7.68 0.14
C ALA A 73 -1.64 8.53 0.95
N PHE A 74 -1.16 8.02 2.09
CA PHE A 74 -0.18 8.70 2.94
C PHE A 74 1.26 8.24 2.70
N SER A 75 1.50 7.37 1.72
CA SER A 75 2.85 7.02 1.29
C SER A 75 3.46 8.16 0.47
N ASP A 76 4.76 8.07 0.23
CA ASP A 76 5.45 8.99 -0.68
C ASP A 76 5.17 8.71 -2.16
N GLY A 77 4.29 7.75 -2.46
CA GLY A 77 3.87 7.44 -3.81
C GLY A 77 5.03 7.02 -4.72
N LYS A 78 5.81 6.02 -4.29
CA LYS A 78 6.84 5.41 -5.14
C LYS A 78 6.22 4.33 -6.01
N TYR A 79 6.18 4.56 -7.30
CA TYR A 79 5.75 3.60 -8.31
C TYR A 79 6.97 2.95 -8.96
N ASN A 80 7.06 1.63 -8.82
CA ASN A 80 8.20 0.85 -9.28
C ASN A 80 7.84 0.13 -10.58
N PHE A 81 8.62 0.37 -11.64
CA PHE A 81 8.44 -0.24 -12.96
C PHE A 81 9.33 -1.49 -13.08
N THR A 82 9.07 -2.47 -12.23
CA THR A 82 9.83 -3.71 -12.18
C THR A 82 9.08 -4.79 -11.41
N THR A 83 9.34 -6.04 -11.71
CA THR A 83 8.86 -7.21 -10.95
C THR A 83 9.85 -7.64 -9.85
N GLU A 84 11.06 -7.04 -9.81
CA GLU A 84 12.13 -7.44 -8.88
C GLU A 84 11.95 -6.90 -7.45
N PHE A 85 11.08 -5.91 -7.25
CA PHE A 85 10.92 -5.23 -5.96
C PHE A 85 9.91 -5.90 -5.02
N GLY A 86 9.30 -6.98 -5.43
CA GLY A 86 8.32 -7.77 -4.70
C GLY A 86 6.98 -7.86 -5.45
N GLY A 87 6.06 -8.60 -4.87
CA GLY A 87 4.83 -9.03 -5.51
C GLY A 87 5.03 -10.37 -6.23
N TRP A 88 3.92 -11.08 -6.45
CA TRP A 88 3.94 -12.42 -7.04
C TRP A 88 3.03 -12.53 -8.27
N LEU A 89 2.64 -11.39 -8.85
CA LEU A 89 1.72 -11.39 -9.98
C LEU A 89 2.31 -12.13 -11.20
N SER A 90 3.64 -12.10 -11.35
CA SER A 90 4.36 -12.86 -12.39
C SER A 90 4.30 -14.39 -12.23
N GLU A 91 3.88 -14.91 -11.07
CA GLU A 91 3.61 -16.33 -10.87
C GLU A 91 2.27 -16.77 -11.47
N TYR A 92 1.36 -15.83 -11.74
CA TYR A 92 0.01 -16.08 -12.24
C TYR A 92 -0.19 -15.64 -13.68
N ILE A 93 0.53 -14.60 -14.13
CA ILE A 93 0.44 -14.08 -15.51
C ILE A 93 1.85 -13.77 -16.05
N PRO A 94 2.03 -13.74 -17.38
CA PRO A 94 3.33 -13.45 -17.99
C PRO A 94 3.91 -12.12 -17.50
N GLU A 95 5.20 -12.08 -17.21
CA GLU A 95 5.91 -10.90 -16.72
C GLU A 95 5.72 -9.68 -17.62
N LYS A 96 5.72 -9.89 -18.94
CA LYS A 96 5.42 -8.83 -19.91
C LYS A 96 4.07 -8.16 -19.63
N THR A 97 3.04 -8.94 -19.34
CA THR A 97 1.71 -8.44 -19.01
C THR A 97 1.72 -7.68 -17.68
N VAL A 98 2.53 -8.15 -16.69
CA VAL A 98 2.69 -7.41 -15.42
C VAL A 98 3.26 -6.03 -15.66
N ILE A 99 4.31 -5.92 -16.49
CA ILE A 99 4.93 -4.63 -16.82
C ILE A 99 3.95 -3.73 -17.58
N GLU A 100 3.20 -4.28 -18.55
CA GLU A 100 2.16 -3.52 -19.27
C GLU A 100 1.08 -2.97 -18.33
N LEU A 101 0.68 -3.74 -17.31
CA LEU A 101 -0.27 -3.28 -16.28
C LEU A 101 0.34 -2.21 -15.37
N ILE A 102 1.61 -2.33 -15.00
CA ILE A 102 2.34 -1.30 -14.23
C ILE A 102 2.38 0.01 -15.01
N ASP A 103 2.77 -0.03 -16.29
CA ASP A 103 2.82 1.14 -17.16
C ASP A 103 1.41 1.76 -17.30
N TYR A 104 0.36 0.94 -17.43
CA TYR A 104 -1.02 1.41 -17.51
C TYR A 104 -1.47 2.14 -16.24
N VAL A 105 -1.18 1.60 -15.05
CA VAL A 105 -1.48 2.26 -13.78
C VAL A 105 -0.73 3.60 -13.66
N ASP A 106 0.52 3.65 -14.13
CA ASP A 106 1.29 4.88 -14.16
C ASP A 106 0.70 5.93 -15.09
N GLU A 107 0.22 5.53 -16.26
CA GLU A 107 -0.51 6.43 -17.17
C GLU A 107 -1.76 7.02 -16.52
N LEU A 108 -2.53 6.21 -15.76
CA LEU A 108 -3.68 6.70 -15.02
C LEU A 108 -3.27 7.74 -13.98
N ASN A 109 -2.21 7.49 -13.22
CA ASN A 109 -1.70 8.47 -12.26
C ASN A 109 -1.23 9.76 -12.96
N CYS A 110 -0.56 9.66 -14.11
CA CYS A 110 -0.16 10.81 -14.90
C CYS A 110 -1.35 11.64 -15.40
N ARG A 111 -2.45 11.00 -15.80
CA ARG A 111 -3.71 11.69 -16.16
C ARG A 111 -4.30 12.48 -15.00
N HIS A 112 -4.06 12.02 -13.76
CA HIS A 112 -4.51 12.69 -12.54
C HIS A 112 -3.46 13.59 -11.89
N GLY A 113 -2.34 13.89 -12.57
CA GLY A 113 -1.38 14.90 -12.15
C GLY A 113 -0.05 14.36 -11.60
N ALA A 114 0.25 13.07 -11.78
CA ALA A 114 1.57 12.56 -11.42
C ALA A 114 2.67 13.21 -12.28
N PRO A 115 3.83 13.54 -11.68
CA PRO A 115 4.95 14.15 -12.40
C PRO A 115 5.50 13.22 -13.47
N GLY A 116 5.91 13.78 -14.63
CA GLY A 116 6.46 13.01 -15.76
C GLY A 116 7.83 12.40 -15.53
N GLU A 117 8.56 12.86 -14.51
CA GLU A 117 9.93 12.45 -14.22
C GLU A 117 9.99 11.12 -13.50
N TYR A 118 11.06 10.36 -13.75
CA TYR A 118 11.37 9.12 -13.00
C TYR A 118 12.88 8.95 -12.82
N PHE A 119 13.25 8.23 -11.76
CA PHE A 119 14.61 7.84 -11.45
C PHE A 119 14.90 6.45 -12.02
N SER A 120 16.16 6.17 -12.39
CA SER A 120 16.54 4.87 -12.92
C SER A 120 17.92 4.47 -12.40
N THR A 121 18.08 3.20 -12.09
CA THR A 121 19.38 2.61 -11.76
C THR A 121 20.21 2.26 -13.01
N LYS A 122 19.61 2.39 -14.22
CA LYS A 122 20.29 2.13 -15.47
C LYS A 122 21.45 3.13 -15.65
N ASN A 123 22.63 2.59 -15.91
CA ASN A 123 23.88 3.36 -16.03
C ASN A 123 24.38 3.99 -14.71
N SER A 124 23.89 3.53 -13.56
CA SER A 124 24.35 3.98 -12.26
C SER A 124 25.76 3.43 -11.96
N THR A 125 26.60 4.27 -11.33
CA THR A 125 27.91 3.85 -10.82
C THR A 125 27.75 3.02 -9.52
N ILE A 126 26.63 3.13 -8.84
CA ILE A 126 26.34 2.45 -7.57
C ILE A 126 26.37 0.93 -7.74
N GLY A 127 25.93 0.40 -8.87
CA GLY A 127 25.97 -1.04 -9.14
C GLY A 127 27.40 -1.61 -9.08
N GLY A 128 28.37 -0.92 -9.68
CA GLY A 128 29.77 -1.32 -9.63
C GLY A 128 30.38 -1.20 -8.24
N LEU A 129 30.07 -0.11 -7.51
CA LEU A 129 30.51 0.08 -6.12
C LEU A 129 29.92 -1.01 -5.20
N ALA A 130 28.62 -1.33 -5.35
CA ALA A 130 27.94 -2.34 -4.56
C ALA A 130 28.61 -3.72 -4.70
N LEU A 131 28.95 -4.13 -5.93
CA LEU A 131 29.64 -5.40 -6.20
C LEU A 131 30.98 -5.50 -5.50
N GLY A 132 31.72 -4.40 -5.33
CA GLY A 132 32.96 -4.36 -4.57
C GLY A 132 32.79 -4.63 -3.07
N HIS A 133 31.54 -4.66 -2.57
CA HIS A 133 31.18 -4.90 -1.17
C HIS A 133 30.24 -6.12 -0.99
N ASP A 134 30.23 -7.05 -1.91
CA ASP A 134 29.33 -8.22 -1.90
C ASP A 134 27.82 -7.84 -1.91
N LEU A 135 27.49 -6.65 -2.42
CA LEU A 135 26.12 -6.16 -2.55
C LEU A 135 25.70 -6.16 -4.02
N HIS A 136 24.42 -6.41 -4.27
CA HIS A 136 23.83 -6.34 -5.60
C HIS A 136 22.77 -5.24 -5.65
N LEU A 137 22.94 -4.28 -6.57
CA LEU A 137 21.92 -3.28 -6.85
C LEU A 137 20.89 -3.88 -7.81
N LEU A 138 19.62 -3.91 -7.39
CA LEU A 138 18.53 -4.31 -8.28
C LEU A 138 18.25 -3.20 -9.31
N ASN A 139 17.96 -3.63 -10.54
CA ASN A 139 17.58 -2.69 -11.59
C ASN A 139 16.17 -2.16 -11.33
N ALA A 140 16.03 -0.86 -11.42
CA ALA A 140 14.75 -0.20 -11.20
C ALA A 140 14.58 1.06 -12.04
N LYS A 141 13.35 1.33 -12.37
CA LYS A 141 12.82 2.62 -12.78
C LYS A 141 11.73 2.99 -11.78
N VAL A 142 11.80 4.15 -11.15
CA VAL A 142 10.92 4.56 -10.06
C VAL A 142 10.39 5.95 -10.33
N ARG A 143 9.07 6.13 -10.22
CA ARG A 143 8.44 7.45 -10.15
C ARG A 143 8.15 7.77 -8.69
N HIS A 144 8.60 8.91 -8.23
CA HIS A 144 8.33 9.43 -6.91
C HIS A 144 7.33 10.59 -6.99
N LEU A 145 6.15 10.40 -6.42
CA LEU A 145 5.11 11.44 -6.43
C LEU A 145 5.36 12.49 -5.34
N GLY A 146 5.86 12.09 -4.20
CA GLY A 146 5.85 12.83 -2.94
C GLY A 146 4.52 12.68 -2.23
N THR A 147 4.56 12.66 -0.90
CA THR A 147 3.35 12.44 -0.07
C THR A 147 2.28 13.49 -0.36
N GLU A 148 2.67 14.74 -0.56
CA GLU A 148 1.78 15.85 -0.86
C GLU A 148 1.04 15.67 -2.20
N ASN A 149 1.76 15.26 -3.25
CA ASN A 149 1.15 15.07 -4.57
C ASN A 149 0.33 13.79 -4.64
N ASN A 150 0.74 12.75 -3.91
CA ASN A 150 0.00 11.49 -3.87
C ASN A 150 -1.42 11.68 -3.33
N LEU A 151 -1.59 12.50 -2.28
CA LEU A 151 -2.91 12.86 -1.76
C LEU A 151 -3.74 13.60 -2.81
N ILE A 152 -3.17 14.56 -3.53
CA ILE A 152 -3.85 15.32 -4.58
C ILE A 152 -4.31 14.40 -5.72
N ILE A 153 -3.46 13.47 -6.15
CA ILE A 153 -3.79 12.49 -7.19
C ILE A 153 -4.96 11.61 -6.73
N MET A 154 -4.91 11.10 -5.50
CA MET A 154 -5.99 10.30 -4.94
C MET A 154 -7.30 11.09 -4.80
N GLU A 155 -7.25 12.38 -4.48
CA GLU A 155 -8.42 13.25 -4.46
C GLU A 155 -9.03 13.45 -5.87
N HIS A 156 -8.19 13.63 -6.89
CA HIS A 156 -8.66 13.71 -8.27
C HIS A 156 -9.32 12.40 -8.73
N ILE A 157 -8.73 11.25 -8.39
CA ILE A 157 -9.32 9.95 -8.70
C ILE A 157 -10.63 9.75 -7.94
N TYR A 158 -10.70 10.15 -6.65
CA TYR A 158 -11.94 10.10 -5.87
C TYR A 158 -13.07 10.87 -6.54
N LYS A 159 -12.82 12.12 -6.93
CA LYS A 159 -13.80 12.96 -7.64
C LYS A 159 -14.26 12.32 -8.95
N TYR A 160 -13.32 11.79 -9.72
CA TYR A 160 -13.62 11.10 -10.97
C TYR A 160 -14.55 9.90 -10.75
N LEU A 161 -14.29 9.08 -9.74
CA LEU A 161 -15.09 7.89 -9.42
C LEU A 161 -16.45 8.27 -8.83
N ALA A 162 -16.51 9.25 -7.92
CA ALA A 162 -17.74 9.68 -7.26
C ALA A 162 -18.81 10.24 -8.22
N GLU A 163 -18.40 10.70 -9.40
CA GLU A 163 -19.32 11.11 -10.48
C GLU A 163 -19.91 9.91 -11.27
N ARG A 164 -19.36 8.69 -11.11
CA ARG A 164 -19.62 7.53 -11.98
C ARG A 164 -20.11 6.30 -11.25
N MET A 165 -19.92 6.26 -9.93
CA MET A 165 -20.30 5.14 -9.08
C MET A 165 -20.62 5.61 -7.68
N GLU A 166 -21.25 4.73 -6.89
CA GLU A 166 -21.48 5.01 -5.48
C GLU A 166 -20.25 4.66 -4.64
N ILE A 167 -19.82 5.59 -3.76
CA ILE A 167 -18.73 5.39 -2.81
C ILE A 167 -19.27 5.71 -1.40
N ARG A 168 -19.33 4.69 -0.55
CA ARG A 168 -19.71 4.82 0.87
C ARG A 168 -18.46 4.65 1.73
N CYS A 169 -17.99 5.76 2.26
CA CYS A 169 -17.00 5.77 3.33
C CYS A 169 -17.69 5.64 4.71
N ASN A 170 -16.90 5.41 5.77
CA ASN A 170 -17.39 5.12 7.11
C ASN A 170 -18.41 3.97 7.15
N THR A 171 -18.20 3.00 6.27
CA THR A 171 -19.12 1.89 6.05
C THR A 171 -18.34 0.56 6.17
N HIS A 172 -18.64 -0.17 7.22
CA HIS A 172 -17.98 -1.44 7.53
C HIS A 172 -18.83 -2.61 7.04
N VAL A 173 -18.23 -3.52 6.26
CA VAL A 173 -18.84 -4.81 5.90
C VAL A 173 -18.55 -5.81 7.01
N GLU A 174 -19.59 -6.26 7.71
CA GLU A 174 -19.46 -7.23 8.80
C GLU A 174 -19.41 -8.68 8.29
N THR A 175 -20.27 -9.00 7.31
CA THR A 175 -20.41 -10.38 6.80
C THR A 175 -20.52 -10.43 5.29
N ILE A 176 -19.98 -11.51 4.72
CA ILE A 176 -20.14 -11.89 3.32
C ILE A 176 -20.81 -13.26 3.27
N LYS A 177 -21.93 -13.37 2.56
CA LYS A 177 -22.67 -14.63 2.38
C LYS A 177 -22.94 -14.88 0.91
N ARG A 178 -23.02 -16.14 0.50
CA ARG A 178 -23.57 -16.50 -0.81
C ARG A 178 -25.07 -16.28 -0.83
N TYR A 179 -25.58 -15.69 -1.93
CA TYR A 179 -26.98 -15.48 -2.18
C TYR A 179 -27.29 -15.77 -3.66
N GLY A 180 -27.89 -16.91 -3.94
CA GLY A 180 -27.99 -17.40 -5.31
C GLY A 180 -26.60 -17.56 -5.95
N ASP A 181 -26.44 -16.99 -7.15
CA ASP A 181 -25.15 -16.95 -7.85
C ASP A 181 -24.26 -15.78 -7.41
N GLY A 182 -24.78 -14.83 -6.64
CA GLY A 182 -24.09 -13.64 -6.15
C GLY A 182 -23.78 -13.67 -4.65
N PHE A 183 -23.83 -12.48 -4.05
CA PHE A 183 -23.43 -12.26 -2.65
C PHE A 183 -24.42 -11.34 -1.92
N GLU A 184 -24.53 -11.55 -0.62
CA GLU A 184 -25.21 -10.68 0.33
C GLU A 184 -24.16 -10.18 1.35
N LEU A 185 -24.09 -8.86 1.54
CA LEU A 185 -23.18 -8.18 2.43
C LEU A 185 -23.97 -7.58 3.58
N GLY A 186 -23.67 -8.01 4.80
CA GLY A 186 -24.16 -7.34 6.02
C GLY A 186 -23.31 -6.10 6.28
N VAL A 187 -23.95 -4.94 6.36
CA VAL A 187 -23.29 -3.64 6.42
C VAL A 187 -23.61 -2.92 7.72
N ARG A 188 -22.59 -2.30 8.33
CA ARG A 188 -22.73 -1.38 9.46
C ARG A 188 -22.16 -0.01 9.08
N GLY A 189 -22.94 1.04 9.28
CA GLY A 189 -22.55 2.42 8.95
C GLY A 189 -23.71 3.39 9.17
N GLU A 190 -23.57 4.60 8.63
CA GLU A 190 -24.60 5.63 8.69
C GLU A 190 -25.83 5.20 7.85
N ASP A 191 -25.61 4.60 6.68
CA ASP A 191 -26.63 4.01 5.83
C ASP A 191 -26.68 2.49 6.07
N LYS A 192 -27.74 2.02 6.74
CA LYS A 192 -27.85 0.66 7.30
C LYS A 192 -28.48 -0.37 6.36
N ALA A 193 -28.52 -0.14 5.05
CA ALA A 193 -29.06 -1.13 4.12
C ALA A 193 -27.98 -2.18 3.82
N ASP A 194 -28.34 -3.46 3.99
CA ASP A 194 -27.54 -4.57 3.49
C ASP A 194 -27.52 -4.56 1.95
N ILE A 195 -26.45 -5.07 1.38
CA ILE A 195 -26.20 -5.00 -0.06
C ILE A 195 -26.25 -6.39 -0.67
N ARG A 196 -26.85 -6.51 -1.84
CA ARG A 196 -26.74 -7.67 -2.71
C ARG A 196 -26.02 -7.30 -3.98
N CYS A 197 -25.16 -8.18 -4.45
CA CYS A 197 -24.45 -7.98 -5.70
C CYS A 197 -24.24 -9.30 -6.45
N ASP A 198 -24.12 -9.21 -7.77
CA ASP A 198 -23.82 -10.37 -8.61
C ASP A 198 -22.34 -10.72 -8.51
N TYR A 199 -21.47 -9.72 -8.48
CA TYR A 199 -20.02 -9.87 -8.36
C TYR A 199 -19.48 -9.10 -7.18
N LEU A 200 -18.47 -9.70 -6.50
CA LEU A 200 -17.81 -9.12 -5.35
C LEU A 200 -16.30 -9.04 -5.57
N ILE A 201 -15.74 -7.85 -5.38
CA ILE A 201 -14.30 -7.64 -5.28
C ILE A 201 -13.97 -7.31 -3.82
N ALA A 202 -13.21 -8.17 -3.15
CA ALA A 202 -12.78 -7.94 -1.77
C ALA A 202 -11.31 -7.51 -1.75
N ALA A 203 -11.07 -6.24 -1.38
CA ALA A 203 -9.73 -5.64 -1.32
C ALA A 203 -9.51 -4.90 0.02
N PRO A 204 -9.69 -5.58 1.18
CA PRO A 204 -9.72 -4.95 2.50
C PRO A 204 -8.34 -4.48 2.99
N GLY A 205 -7.27 -4.81 2.27
CA GLY A 205 -5.90 -4.44 2.64
C GLY A 205 -5.41 -5.13 3.92
N ARG A 206 -4.28 -4.65 4.46
CA ARG A 206 -3.65 -5.22 5.67
C ARG A 206 -4.56 -5.09 6.90
N ALA A 207 -5.21 -3.96 7.06
CA ALA A 207 -6.08 -3.68 8.20
C ALA A 207 -7.34 -4.57 8.25
N GLY A 208 -7.78 -5.10 7.12
CA GLY A 208 -8.92 -6.03 7.04
C GLY A 208 -8.53 -7.50 6.94
N ALA A 209 -7.24 -7.87 7.07
CA ALA A 209 -6.77 -9.22 6.78
C ALA A 209 -7.36 -10.29 7.71
N GLU A 210 -7.49 -10.01 9.00
CA GLU A 210 -8.06 -10.95 9.99
C GLU A 210 -9.55 -11.18 9.70
N TRP A 211 -10.32 -10.11 9.58
CA TRP A 211 -11.73 -10.15 9.20
C TRP A 211 -11.93 -10.92 7.89
N PHE A 212 -11.14 -10.62 6.86
CA PHE A 212 -11.28 -11.27 5.55
C PHE A 212 -10.95 -12.77 5.61
N THR A 213 -9.97 -13.15 6.43
CA THR A 213 -9.66 -14.57 6.68
C THR A 213 -10.87 -15.30 7.28
N GLU A 214 -11.60 -14.68 8.20
CA GLU A 214 -12.82 -15.26 8.77
C GLU A 214 -13.93 -15.37 7.73
N GLN A 215 -14.13 -14.33 6.89
CA GLN A 215 -15.11 -14.40 5.80
C GLN A 215 -14.76 -15.52 4.80
N CYS A 216 -13.50 -15.67 4.43
CA CYS A 216 -13.04 -16.76 3.55
C CYS A 216 -13.34 -18.14 4.15
N ARG A 217 -13.10 -18.32 5.46
CA ARG A 217 -13.46 -19.56 6.15
C ARG A 217 -14.97 -19.84 6.10
N GLY A 218 -15.77 -18.79 6.36
CA GLY A 218 -17.24 -18.89 6.29
C GLY A 218 -17.76 -19.26 4.91
N LEU A 219 -17.04 -18.85 3.85
CA LEU A 219 -17.34 -19.18 2.46
C LEU A 219 -16.75 -20.54 2.01
N GLY A 220 -16.06 -21.26 2.89
CA GLY A 220 -15.42 -22.54 2.58
C GLY A 220 -14.18 -22.44 1.69
N LEU A 221 -13.54 -21.25 1.64
CA LEU A 221 -12.31 -21.03 0.87
C LEU A 221 -11.08 -21.49 1.66
N SER A 222 -10.14 -22.12 0.98
CA SER A 222 -8.82 -22.44 1.53
C SER A 222 -7.83 -21.30 1.30
N PHE A 223 -6.87 -21.15 2.18
CA PHE A 223 -5.79 -20.19 2.06
C PHE A 223 -4.48 -20.76 2.60
N ILE A 224 -3.38 -20.20 2.13
CA ILE A 224 -2.02 -20.52 2.58
C ILE A 224 -1.37 -19.26 3.14
N ASN A 225 -0.44 -19.46 4.09
CA ASN A 225 0.35 -18.35 4.60
C ASN A 225 1.37 -17.91 3.56
N ASN A 226 1.45 -16.62 3.34
CA ASN A 226 2.50 -16.02 2.51
C ASN A 226 3.78 -15.82 3.32
N GLN A 227 4.89 -15.60 2.61
CA GLN A 227 6.12 -15.16 3.25
C GLN A 227 5.95 -13.75 3.85
N VAL A 228 6.71 -13.47 4.89
CA VAL A 228 6.73 -12.19 5.60
C VAL A 228 8.14 -11.64 5.59
N ASP A 229 8.27 -10.35 5.34
CA ASP A 229 9.53 -9.62 5.52
C ASP A 229 9.58 -9.05 6.94
N VAL A 230 10.64 -9.39 7.66
CA VAL A 230 10.91 -8.88 9.00
C VAL A 230 12.21 -8.08 8.98
N GLY A 231 12.28 -6.99 9.72
CA GLY A 231 13.48 -6.19 9.74
C GLY A 231 13.40 -4.96 10.62
N VAL A 232 14.35 -4.08 10.44
CA VAL A 232 14.49 -2.83 11.18
C VAL A 232 14.47 -1.64 10.23
N ARG A 233 13.98 -0.50 10.71
CA ARG A 233 14.12 0.76 10.01
C ARG A 233 15.34 1.51 10.54
N VAL A 234 16.19 1.92 9.63
CA VAL A 234 17.42 2.66 9.90
C VAL A 234 17.22 4.11 9.48
N GLU A 235 17.61 5.04 10.34
CA GLU A 235 17.63 6.46 10.05
C GLU A 235 19.04 7.00 10.29
N VAL A 236 19.55 7.74 9.31
CA VAL A 236 20.90 8.33 9.35
C VAL A 236 20.89 9.76 8.80
N PRO A 237 21.87 10.61 9.16
CA PRO A 237 22.02 11.91 8.51
C PRO A 237 22.08 11.75 6.98
N ALA A 238 21.34 12.58 6.24
CA ALA A 238 21.22 12.49 4.78
C ALA A 238 22.58 12.51 4.06
N GLN A 239 23.57 13.21 4.63
CA GLN A 239 24.94 13.29 4.12
C GLN A 239 25.60 11.91 3.94
N VAL A 240 25.28 10.94 4.82
CA VAL A 240 25.87 9.59 4.78
C VAL A 240 25.51 8.86 3.49
N PHE A 241 24.26 9.00 3.04
CA PHE A 241 23.73 8.32 1.84
C PHE A 241 23.66 9.21 0.60
N LYS A 242 24.11 10.48 0.70
CA LYS A 242 23.99 11.46 -0.38
C LYS A 242 24.61 10.99 -1.70
N HIS A 243 25.74 10.31 -1.65
CA HIS A 243 26.42 9.75 -2.82
C HIS A 243 25.61 8.66 -3.55
N ILE A 244 24.64 8.03 -2.88
CA ILE A 244 23.71 7.07 -3.48
C ILE A 244 22.44 7.77 -3.92
N THR A 245 21.85 8.58 -3.03
CA THR A 245 20.51 9.14 -3.25
C THR A 245 20.48 10.25 -4.29
N ASP A 246 21.59 10.93 -4.53
CA ASP A 246 21.72 11.93 -5.61
C ASP A 246 21.72 11.24 -7.00
N GLU A 247 22.18 9.97 -7.08
CA GLU A 247 22.30 9.24 -8.35
C GLU A 247 21.06 8.41 -8.66
N VAL A 248 20.54 7.64 -7.67
CA VAL A 248 19.49 6.65 -7.92
C VAL A 248 18.22 6.85 -7.10
N TYR A 249 18.13 7.91 -6.29
CA TYR A 249 17.04 8.20 -5.36
C TYR A 249 16.77 7.06 -4.36
N GLU A 250 16.39 5.87 -4.82
CA GLU A 250 16.19 4.66 -4.01
C GLU A 250 17.10 3.54 -4.51
N ALA A 251 18.10 3.16 -3.71
CA ALA A 251 18.93 1.99 -3.98
C ALA A 251 18.33 0.77 -3.30
N LYS A 252 17.92 -0.23 -4.09
CA LYS A 252 17.60 -1.56 -3.56
C LYS A 252 18.82 -2.44 -3.64
N LEU A 253 19.56 -2.48 -2.53
CA LEU A 253 20.76 -3.28 -2.36
C LEU A 253 20.39 -4.61 -1.71
N VAL A 254 20.90 -5.69 -2.27
CA VAL A 254 20.68 -7.05 -1.80
C VAL A 254 22.01 -7.63 -1.33
N TYR A 255 21.98 -8.25 -0.15
CA TYR A 255 23.11 -8.96 0.43
C TYR A 255 22.69 -10.37 0.84
N ARG A 256 23.55 -11.35 0.56
CA ARG A 256 23.33 -12.73 1.01
C ARG A 256 24.27 -13.04 2.17
N THR A 257 23.69 -13.34 3.34
CA THR A 257 24.48 -13.60 4.54
C THR A 257 25.34 -14.85 4.38
N ARG A 258 26.61 -14.78 4.83
CA ARG A 258 27.58 -15.88 4.68
C ARG A 258 27.23 -17.08 5.56
N GLN A 259 26.65 -16.84 6.74
CA GLN A 259 26.40 -17.90 7.74
C GLN A 259 25.12 -18.66 7.46
N TYR A 260 24.03 -17.97 7.14
CA TYR A 260 22.69 -18.57 7.02
C TYR A 260 22.13 -18.54 5.60
N ASN A 261 22.85 -17.90 4.68
CA ASN A 261 22.43 -17.71 3.29
C ASN A 261 21.09 -16.93 3.15
N ASP A 262 20.75 -16.13 4.16
CA ASP A 262 19.56 -15.28 4.13
C ASP A 262 19.74 -14.13 3.14
N LEU A 263 18.65 -13.78 2.49
CA LEU A 263 18.60 -12.63 1.60
C LEU A 263 18.16 -11.39 2.39
N VAL A 264 19.11 -10.50 2.65
CA VAL A 264 18.86 -9.19 3.28
C VAL A 264 18.78 -8.15 2.19
N ARG A 265 17.81 -7.24 2.28
CA ARG A 265 17.66 -6.17 1.30
C ARG A 265 17.35 -4.82 1.95
N THR A 266 17.84 -3.73 1.34
CA THR A 266 17.29 -2.41 1.63
C THR A 266 15.90 -2.30 1.03
N PHE A 267 15.02 -1.56 1.70
CA PHE A 267 13.65 -1.36 1.24
C PHE A 267 13.15 0.04 1.59
N CYS A 268 12.32 0.61 0.71
CA CYS A 268 11.66 1.89 0.91
C CYS A 268 12.61 2.97 1.43
N MET A 269 13.68 3.27 0.69
CA MET A 269 14.62 4.34 1.02
C MET A 269 13.96 5.70 0.77
N ASN A 270 14.05 6.57 1.75
CA ASN A 270 13.43 7.89 1.77
C ASN A 270 14.49 8.97 1.99
N PRO A 271 15.08 9.50 0.90
CA PRO A 271 16.02 10.61 1.00
C PRO A 271 15.35 11.85 1.61
N ASN A 272 16.00 12.47 2.58
CA ASN A 272 15.48 13.63 3.30
C ASN A 272 14.04 13.42 3.84
N GLY A 273 13.70 12.17 4.18
CA GLY A 273 12.38 11.75 4.59
C GLY A 273 12.22 11.59 6.10
N TYR A 274 11.07 11.13 6.51
CA TYR A 274 10.68 10.92 7.89
C TYR A 274 10.37 9.46 8.16
N VAL A 275 10.65 9.00 9.37
CA VAL A 275 10.12 7.75 9.90
C VAL A 275 8.74 8.01 10.46
N VAL A 276 7.77 7.13 10.14
CA VAL A 276 6.39 7.24 10.60
C VAL A 276 5.94 5.92 11.23
N ALA A 277 5.14 6.02 12.29
CA ALA A 277 4.50 4.88 12.90
C ALA A 277 3.19 4.57 12.17
N GLU A 278 2.97 3.29 11.88
CA GLU A 278 1.72 2.74 11.37
C GLU A 278 1.09 1.87 12.46
N ASN A 279 -0.15 2.13 12.81
CA ASN A 279 -0.90 1.32 13.76
C ASN A 279 -1.93 0.46 13.02
N THR A 280 -1.74 -0.84 13.03
CA THR A 280 -2.69 -1.80 12.51
C THR A 280 -3.24 -2.63 13.67
N ASP A 281 -4.44 -2.26 14.13
CA ASP A 281 -5.18 -2.96 15.21
C ASP A 281 -4.36 -3.19 16.49
N GLY A 282 -3.59 -2.16 16.88
CA GLY A 282 -2.76 -2.16 18.08
C GLY A 282 -1.31 -2.58 17.85
N ILE A 283 -0.98 -3.17 16.70
CA ILE A 283 0.40 -3.46 16.31
C ILE A 283 1.01 -2.22 15.69
N ILE A 284 2.08 -1.72 16.28
CA ILE A 284 2.82 -0.56 15.79
C ILE A 284 4.02 -1.04 14.99
N THR A 285 4.05 -0.66 13.72
CA THR A 285 5.19 -0.84 12.83
C THR A 285 5.73 0.52 12.38
N VAL A 286 6.93 0.55 11.82
CA VAL A 286 7.54 1.78 11.32
C VAL A 286 7.70 1.71 9.81
N ASN A 287 7.37 2.82 9.15
CA ASN A 287 7.58 3.02 7.73
C ASN A 287 8.29 4.35 7.48
N GLY A 288 8.48 4.74 6.24
CA GLY A 288 9.04 6.02 5.88
C GLY A 288 8.29 6.67 4.73
N HIS A 289 8.38 7.98 4.69
CA HIS A 289 7.89 8.77 3.58
C HIS A 289 8.79 9.98 3.32
N SER A 290 8.68 10.54 2.14
CA SER A 290 9.40 11.75 1.75
C SER A 290 8.50 12.68 0.93
N PHE A 291 8.89 13.93 0.91
CA PHE A 291 8.20 14.97 0.15
C PHE A 291 9.04 15.36 -1.07
N ARG A 292 8.42 15.83 -2.12
CA ARG A 292 9.14 16.45 -3.25
C ARG A 292 9.52 17.90 -2.97
N ASP A 293 8.69 18.64 -2.22
CA ASP A 293 9.00 20.02 -1.83
C ASP A 293 10.21 20.05 -0.87
N PRO A 294 11.34 20.66 -1.26
CA PRO A 294 12.53 20.77 -0.39
C PRO A 294 12.27 21.47 0.93
N LYS A 295 11.24 22.31 1.03
CA LYS A 295 10.87 22.98 2.30
C LYS A 295 10.32 22.02 3.34
N LEU A 296 9.88 20.86 2.91
CA LEU A 296 9.33 19.79 3.77
C LEU A 296 10.34 18.68 4.05
N HIS A 297 11.57 18.81 3.56
CA HIS A 297 12.64 17.83 3.77
C HIS A 297 13.09 17.79 5.22
N SER A 298 13.41 16.58 5.69
CA SER A 298 14.19 16.37 6.91
C SER A 298 15.69 16.44 6.62
N HIS A 299 16.49 16.37 7.67
CA HIS A 299 17.96 16.27 7.55
C HIS A 299 18.46 14.82 7.49
N ASN A 300 17.55 13.85 7.48
CA ASN A 300 17.85 12.43 7.55
C ASN A 300 17.38 11.68 6.29
N THR A 301 18.08 10.60 5.98
CA THR A 301 17.64 9.55 5.06
C THR A 301 17.31 8.33 5.88
N ASN A 302 16.20 7.67 5.58
CA ASN A 302 15.84 6.44 6.26
C ASN A 302 15.48 5.33 5.25
N PHE A 303 15.66 4.07 5.65
CA PHE A 303 15.37 2.89 4.87
C PHE A 303 15.17 1.67 5.79
N ALA A 304 14.46 0.67 5.32
CA ALA A 304 14.37 -0.60 6.02
C ALA A 304 15.48 -1.56 5.57
N LEU A 305 15.95 -2.41 6.50
CA LEU A 305 16.70 -3.63 6.20
C LEU A 305 15.78 -4.80 6.49
N LEU A 306 15.44 -5.57 5.47
CA LEU A 306 14.45 -6.64 5.53
C LEU A 306 15.08 -7.98 5.19
N VAL A 307 14.62 -9.01 5.90
CA VAL A 307 14.87 -10.43 5.62
C VAL A 307 13.55 -11.11 5.32
N SER A 308 13.47 -11.82 4.21
CA SER A 308 12.28 -12.57 3.83
C SER A 308 12.23 -13.91 4.54
N ASN A 309 11.15 -14.17 5.28
CA ASN A 309 10.91 -15.43 5.97
C ASN A 309 9.73 -16.17 5.35
N LYS A 310 9.96 -17.42 4.92
CA LYS A 310 8.96 -18.23 4.19
C LYS A 310 7.97 -18.99 5.07
N SER A 311 8.15 -19.01 6.40
CA SER A 311 7.44 -19.98 7.26
C SER A 311 6.93 -19.44 8.58
N VAL A 312 6.51 -18.18 8.66
CA VAL A 312 6.01 -17.62 9.94
C VAL A 312 4.50 -17.48 9.91
N SER A 313 3.80 -18.06 10.92
CA SER A 313 2.42 -17.67 11.18
C SER A 313 2.42 -16.25 11.79
N TYR A 314 1.45 -15.42 11.39
CA TYR A 314 1.27 -14.05 11.90
C TYR A 314 1.20 -13.98 13.44
N THR A 315 0.73 -15.05 14.10
CA THR A 315 0.70 -15.20 15.57
C THR A 315 2.08 -15.21 16.22
N HIS A 316 3.13 -15.72 15.55
CA HIS A 316 4.49 -15.68 16.06
C HIS A 316 5.10 -14.28 16.02
N LEU A 317 4.78 -13.48 15.02
CA LEU A 317 5.22 -12.08 14.94
C LEU A 317 4.59 -11.23 16.05
N ARG A 318 3.31 -11.43 16.36
CA ARG A 318 2.64 -10.77 17.51
C ARG A 318 3.32 -11.06 18.84
N ALA A 319 3.79 -12.28 19.06
CA ALA A 319 4.45 -12.67 20.32
C ALA A 319 5.80 -11.95 20.51
N HIS A 320 6.52 -11.66 19.43
CA HIS A 320 7.81 -10.96 19.49
C HIS A 320 7.69 -9.45 19.61
N GLU A 321 6.62 -8.83 19.10
CA GLU A 321 6.39 -7.39 19.21
C GLU A 321 5.99 -6.96 20.64
N THR A 322 5.40 -7.85 21.42
CA THR A 322 5.03 -7.59 22.82
C THR A 322 6.22 -7.63 23.79
N GLU A 323 7.32 -8.28 23.41
CA GLU A 323 8.57 -8.31 24.22
C GLU A 323 9.47 -7.09 23.99
N ALA A 324 9.27 -6.32 22.93
CA ALA A 324 10.06 -5.13 22.62
C ALA A 324 9.58 -3.85 23.36
N ASP A 325 8.49 -3.93 24.11
CA ASP A 325 7.92 -2.85 24.93
C ASP A 325 8.39 -2.90 26.40
N LEU A 326 9.38 -3.72 26.70
CA LEU A 326 10.11 -3.76 27.98
C LEU A 326 11.52 -3.18 27.81
#